data_f96171e76d862d12a95e9cda0e7fb14d
#
_entry.id   f96171e76d862d12a95e9cda0e7fb14d
#
_cell.length_a   1.000
_cell.length_b   1.000
_cell.length_c   1.000
_cell.angle_alpha   90.00
_cell.angle_beta   90.00
_cell.angle_gamma   90.00
#
_symmetry.space_group_name_H-M   'P 1'
#
loop_
_entity.id
_entity.type
_entity.pdbx_description
1 polymer ?
#
loop_
_entity_poly.entity_id
_entity_poly.type
_entity_poly.pdbx_seq_one_letter_code
_entity_poly.pdbx_strand_id
1 'polypeptide(L)'
;VASNPSAVQSDSVGNGTGPALPTVWPGSNYPLGATYDGGGTNFAVFSEIAEQVELCLIDDDGNETRIALDEVDGYVWHAYLPAVTPGQRYGFRVHGPFDPPAGHRCDPSKLLLDPYGKAFDGEFDFSQALFSYDMAAAAENPSETGTPPMVDSLGHTMTSVVINPFFDWASDRAPRTPYHETIIYEAHVKGMTQTHPGVPEELRGTYAGLAHPAVIDHLKSLNVTAIELMPVHQFMHDQRLLELGLRNYWGYNTFGFFAPHNQYAANRQASVAEFKTMVRAFHEEGIEVILDVVYNHTAEGNHLGPTINFRGMDNAAYYRLEDDDLRFYKDFTGTGNSLNARHPHTLQLIMDSLRYWVTEMHVDGFRFDLASTLAREFYDVDRLSAFFDLVQQDPIISQVKLIAEPWDVGEGGYQVGNFPGLWTEWNGKYRDTVRDYWRGEPATLGEFASRLTGSSDLYEATGRRPSASINFVTAHDGFTLNDLVSYNEKHNEANGEDNNDGENYNRSWNCGVEGPTDDPDIVALRARQMRNIIATLMLSQGTPMISHGDEMARTQQGNNNVYCQDSALSWMDWSLADKNADLLAFTRRVTKLRADHPVFRRRRFFAGQPIRTGDEV
;
A
#
# COMPACT_ATOMS: atom_id res chain seq x y z
N VAL A 1 48.99 -1.80 50.11
CA VAL A 1 49.69 -3.07 50.05
C VAL A 1 49.09 -3.90 48.93
N ALA A 2 49.89 -4.10 47.91
CA ALA A 2 49.56 -4.83 46.69
C ALA A 2 49.36 -6.30 46.91
N SER A 3 48.53 -6.95 46.13
CA SER A 3 48.75 -8.32 45.68
C SER A 3 48.01 -8.57 44.36
N ASN A 4 48.79 -8.80 43.35
CA ASN A 4 48.43 -9.31 42.01
C ASN A 4 48.03 -10.79 42.14
N PRO A 5 47.08 -11.29 41.38
CA PRO A 5 47.08 -12.68 41.00
C PRO A 5 47.41 -12.89 39.51
N SER A 6 48.29 -13.80 39.35
CA SER A 6 48.93 -14.40 38.21
C SER A 6 48.00 -14.83 37.08
N ALA A 7 48.49 -14.59 35.86
CA ALA A 7 48.07 -15.19 34.62
C ALA A 7 48.10 -16.73 34.66
N VAL A 8 47.00 -17.35 34.23
CA VAL A 8 47.01 -18.74 33.79
C VAL A 8 46.96 -18.72 32.25
N GLN A 9 48.09 -19.05 31.66
CA GLN A 9 48.15 -19.47 30.24
C GLN A 9 47.51 -20.86 30.14
N SER A 10 46.55 -20.99 29.27
CA SER A 10 46.19 -22.29 28.72
C SER A 10 46.38 -22.24 27.20
N ASP A 11 47.46 -22.86 26.76
CA ASP A 11 47.67 -23.19 25.35
C ASP A 11 46.60 -24.20 24.91
N SER A 12 45.83 -23.84 23.89
CA SER A 12 45.25 -24.83 22.99
C SER A 12 45.24 -24.27 21.56
N VAL A 13 46.17 -24.74 20.78
CA VAL A 13 46.26 -24.58 19.34
C VAL A 13 45.09 -25.33 18.69
N GLY A 14 44.21 -24.59 18.04
CA GLY A 14 43.23 -25.08 17.11
C GLY A 14 43.22 -24.16 15.91
N ASN A 15 44.00 -24.48 14.88
CA ASN A 15 43.95 -23.83 13.58
C ASN A 15 42.59 -24.12 12.89
N GLY A 16 41.64 -23.24 13.05
CA GLY A 16 40.48 -23.13 12.20
C GLY A 16 40.46 -21.73 11.58
N THR A 17 40.93 -21.59 10.35
CA THR A 17 40.82 -20.33 9.58
C THR A 17 39.39 -20.16 9.06
N GLY A 18 38.44 -19.93 9.95
CA GLY A 18 37.18 -19.31 9.60
C GLY A 18 37.40 -17.79 9.45
N PRO A 19 36.60 -17.07 8.62
CA PRO A 19 36.68 -15.62 8.56
C PRO A 19 36.51 -15.07 9.99
N ALA A 20 37.35 -14.08 10.36
CA ALA A 20 37.23 -13.43 11.66
C ALA A 20 35.85 -12.74 11.74
N LEU A 21 35.15 -12.95 12.85
CA LEU A 21 33.88 -12.24 13.09
C LEU A 21 34.11 -10.74 13.02
N PRO A 22 33.17 -9.99 12.44
CA PRO A 22 33.30 -8.53 12.36
C PRO A 22 33.35 -7.92 13.76
N THR A 23 34.01 -6.77 13.88
CA THR A 23 34.03 -5.99 15.12
C THR A 23 32.60 -5.51 15.41
N VAL A 24 32.12 -5.74 16.62
CA VAL A 24 30.80 -5.34 17.11
C VAL A 24 30.99 -4.34 18.25
N TRP A 25 30.30 -3.23 18.18
CA TRP A 25 30.23 -2.21 19.23
C TRP A 25 28.82 -2.16 19.80
N PRO A 26 28.62 -1.63 21.02
CA PRO A 26 27.29 -1.26 21.50
C PRO A 26 26.62 -0.34 20.49
N GLY A 27 25.38 -0.66 20.13
CA GLY A 27 24.59 0.13 19.21
C GLY A 27 23.68 1.11 19.92
N SER A 28 22.68 1.59 19.20
CA SER A 28 21.57 2.40 19.71
C SER A 28 20.27 1.66 19.46
N ASN A 29 19.36 1.68 20.43
CA ASN A 29 18.03 1.09 20.31
C ASN A 29 17.09 1.91 19.40
N TYR A 30 17.52 3.06 18.91
CA TYR A 30 16.75 3.93 17.99
C TYR A 30 17.71 4.67 17.04
N PRO A 31 17.32 4.87 15.74
CA PRO A 31 16.13 4.34 15.08
C PRO A 31 16.18 2.82 14.90
N LEU A 32 14.98 2.18 14.79
CA LEU A 32 14.90 0.77 14.45
C LEU A 32 15.30 0.53 12.99
N GLY A 33 15.69 -0.71 12.69
CA GLY A 33 16.22 -1.13 11.40
C GLY A 33 17.71 -0.88 11.23
N ALA A 34 18.21 -1.05 10.01
CA ALA A 34 19.60 -0.76 9.67
C ALA A 34 19.78 0.73 9.35
N THR A 35 20.67 1.40 10.06
CA THR A 35 20.99 2.82 9.87
C THR A 35 22.49 3.02 9.62
N TYR A 36 22.84 3.33 8.37
CA TYR A 36 24.20 3.67 7.97
C TYR A 36 24.48 5.15 8.23
N ASP A 37 25.59 5.46 8.92
CA ASP A 37 25.98 6.82 9.34
C ASP A 37 27.25 7.34 8.65
N GLY A 38 27.82 6.59 7.70
CA GLY A 38 29.07 6.89 7.02
C GLY A 38 30.30 6.23 7.65
N GLY A 39 30.22 5.80 8.89
CA GLY A 39 31.28 5.08 9.63
C GLY A 39 31.01 3.58 9.76
N GLY A 40 29.75 3.19 9.70
CA GLY A 40 29.28 1.83 9.85
C GLY A 40 27.76 1.78 9.89
N THR A 41 27.21 0.68 10.33
CA THR A 41 25.74 0.49 10.38
C THR A 41 25.29 0.10 11.78
N ASN A 42 24.31 0.81 12.31
CA ASN A 42 23.56 0.43 13.50
C ASN A 42 22.39 -0.46 13.08
N PHE A 43 22.22 -1.58 13.77
CA PHE A 43 21.08 -2.48 13.63
C PHE A 43 20.28 -2.48 14.91
N ALA A 44 18.96 -2.32 14.81
CA ALA A 44 18.05 -2.35 15.95
C ALA A 44 16.75 -3.03 15.54
N VAL A 45 16.31 -4.04 16.30
CA VAL A 45 15.08 -4.80 16.03
C VAL A 45 14.33 -5.07 17.34
N PHE A 46 13.00 -4.92 17.28
CA PHE A 46 12.12 -5.17 18.41
C PHE A 46 11.69 -6.63 18.47
N SER A 47 11.80 -7.24 19.65
CA SER A 47 11.08 -8.45 20.02
C SER A 47 11.03 -8.55 21.55
N GLU A 48 9.83 -8.55 22.12
CA GLU A 48 9.59 -8.71 23.56
C GLU A 48 9.75 -10.17 24.00
N ILE A 49 9.40 -11.10 23.10
CA ILE A 49 9.36 -12.53 23.40
C ILE A 49 10.70 -13.24 23.17
N ALA A 50 11.64 -12.59 22.47
CA ALA A 50 12.93 -13.21 22.15
C ALA A 50 13.78 -13.46 23.40
N GLU A 51 14.41 -14.63 23.45
CA GLU A 51 15.44 -15.01 24.43
C GLU A 51 16.85 -14.69 23.90
N GLN A 52 17.02 -14.69 22.57
CA GLN A 52 18.23 -14.29 21.85
C GLN A 52 17.85 -13.87 20.43
N VAL A 53 18.54 -12.86 19.90
CA VAL A 53 18.46 -12.44 18.51
C VAL A 53 19.86 -12.51 17.88
N GLU A 54 19.97 -13.14 16.72
CA GLU A 54 21.17 -13.14 15.90
C GLU A 54 20.97 -12.24 14.68
N LEU A 55 21.88 -11.28 14.48
CA LEU A 55 22.04 -10.57 13.21
C LEU A 55 22.82 -11.48 12.26
N CYS A 56 22.26 -11.73 11.09
CA CYS A 56 22.82 -12.58 10.06
C CYS A 56 23.28 -11.73 8.88
N LEU A 57 24.59 -11.64 8.65
CA LEU A 57 25.17 -10.99 7.47
C LEU A 57 25.36 -12.03 6.37
N ILE A 58 24.89 -11.71 5.16
CA ILE A 58 24.94 -12.61 4.00
C ILE A 58 25.95 -12.03 3.01
N ASP A 59 26.97 -12.82 2.66
CA ASP A 59 27.98 -12.43 1.66
C ASP A 59 27.49 -12.65 0.22
N ASP A 60 28.33 -12.28 -0.76
CA ASP A 60 27.99 -12.40 -2.18
C ASP A 60 27.86 -13.86 -2.65
N ASP A 61 28.52 -14.78 -1.96
CA ASP A 61 28.42 -16.23 -2.22
C ASP A 61 27.20 -16.88 -1.54
N GLY A 62 26.45 -16.12 -0.74
CA GLY A 62 25.28 -16.59 0.02
C GLY A 62 25.63 -17.23 1.36
N ASN A 63 26.87 -17.10 1.85
CA ASN A 63 27.23 -17.61 3.16
C ASN A 63 26.76 -16.68 4.27
N GLU A 64 26.29 -17.26 5.38
CA GLU A 64 25.77 -16.56 6.54
C GLU A 64 26.85 -16.42 7.63
N THR A 65 27.01 -15.19 8.13
CA THR A 65 27.78 -14.91 9.35
C THR A 65 26.82 -14.44 10.44
N ARG A 66 26.69 -15.20 11.54
CA ARG A 66 25.77 -14.93 12.64
C ARG A 66 26.47 -14.17 13.75
N ILE A 67 25.85 -13.15 14.27
CA ILE A 67 26.31 -12.26 15.33
C ILE A 67 25.21 -12.17 16.38
N ALA A 68 25.44 -12.69 17.59
CA ALA A 68 24.50 -12.52 18.68
C ALA A 68 24.42 -11.03 19.06
N LEU A 69 23.20 -10.49 19.23
CA LEU A 69 22.97 -9.16 19.74
C LEU A 69 22.91 -9.23 21.28
N ASP A 70 23.92 -8.68 21.95
CA ASP A 70 24.04 -8.76 23.42
C ASP A 70 23.41 -7.55 24.13
N GLU A 71 23.20 -6.44 23.41
CA GLU A 71 22.64 -5.22 23.95
C GLU A 71 21.13 -5.17 23.71
N VAL A 72 20.36 -4.97 24.78
CA VAL A 72 18.90 -4.91 24.77
C VAL A 72 18.39 -3.79 25.64
N ASP A 73 17.68 -2.83 25.05
CA ASP A 73 17.03 -1.73 25.76
C ASP A 73 15.56 -1.65 25.39
N GLY A 74 14.65 -1.85 26.35
CA GLY A 74 13.20 -1.79 26.13
C GLY A 74 12.71 -2.78 25.07
N TYR A 75 13.23 -4.02 25.13
CA TYR A 75 12.95 -5.10 24.17
C TYR A 75 13.46 -4.84 22.74
N VAL A 76 14.29 -3.82 22.53
CA VAL A 76 14.99 -3.58 21.27
C VAL A 76 16.41 -4.14 21.38
N TRP A 77 16.72 -5.11 20.53
CA TRP A 77 18.00 -5.76 20.38
C TRP A 77 18.85 -4.97 19.38
N HIS A 78 20.08 -4.58 19.75
CA HIS A 78 20.85 -3.69 18.89
C HIS A 78 22.37 -3.93 18.95
N ALA A 79 23.03 -3.53 17.87
CA ALA A 79 24.50 -3.51 17.76
C ALA A 79 24.94 -2.51 16.67
N TYR A 80 26.16 -2.00 16.78
CA TYR A 80 26.80 -1.20 15.76
C TYR A 80 27.99 -1.95 15.15
N LEU A 81 28.03 -2.04 13.82
CA LEU A 81 29.07 -2.73 13.06
C LEU A 81 29.85 -1.74 12.17
N PRO A 82 31.10 -1.34 12.56
CA PRO A 82 31.86 -0.34 11.82
C PRO A 82 32.23 -0.74 10.40
N ALA A 83 32.30 -2.05 10.10
CA ALA A 83 32.71 -2.56 8.79
C ALA A 83 31.54 -2.74 7.82
N VAL A 84 30.29 -2.58 8.28
CA VAL A 84 29.11 -2.80 7.45
C VAL A 84 28.69 -1.54 6.74
N THR A 85 28.63 -1.61 5.40
CA THR A 85 28.36 -0.49 4.50
C THR A 85 27.13 -0.77 3.62
N PRO A 86 26.59 0.22 2.91
CA PRO A 86 25.48 0.02 1.96
C PRO A 86 25.77 -1.09 0.96
N GLY A 87 24.75 -1.89 0.65
CA GLY A 87 24.80 -3.09 -0.17
C GLY A 87 24.92 -4.38 0.64
N GLN A 88 25.27 -4.32 1.93
CA GLN A 88 25.29 -5.51 2.78
C GLN A 88 23.88 -6.11 2.88
N ARG A 89 23.76 -7.39 2.51
CA ARG A 89 22.55 -8.20 2.72
C ARG A 89 22.54 -8.73 4.15
N TYR A 90 21.37 -8.71 4.79
CA TYR A 90 21.21 -9.16 6.17
C TYR A 90 19.79 -9.65 6.46
N GLY A 91 19.65 -10.29 7.61
CA GLY A 91 18.39 -10.68 8.23
C GLY A 91 18.60 -10.99 9.70
N PHE A 92 17.56 -11.51 10.34
CA PHE A 92 17.62 -11.88 11.76
C PHE A 92 17.17 -13.31 11.98
N ARG A 93 17.72 -13.96 13.00
CA ARG A 93 17.19 -15.22 13.55
C ARG A 93 16.81 -14.99 14.99
N VAL A 94 15.60 -15.39 15.35
CA VAL A 94 15.03 -15.15 16.69
C VAL A 94 14.87 -16.48 17.40
N HIS A 95 15.52 -16.60 18.54
CA HIS A 95 15.36 -17.69 19.49
C HIS A 95 14.37 -17.27 20.57
N GLY A 96 13.42 -18.14 20.88
CA GLY A 96 12.34 -17.88 21.83
C GLY A 96 11.31 -19.00 21.79
N PRO A 97 10.16 -18.86 22.45
CA PRO A 97 9.16 -19.90 22.50
C PRO A 97 8.49 -20.13 21.12
N PHE A 98 8.35 -21.40 20.77
CA PHE A 98 7.46 -21.87 19.72
C PHE A 98 6.29 -22.59 20.38
N ASP A 99 5.25 -21.84 20.67
CA ASP A 99 4.02 -22.31 21.32
C ASP A 99 2.81 -21.64 20.67
N PRO A 100 2.36 -22.12 19.49
CA PRO A 100 1.23 -21.53 18.76
C PRO A 100 -0.04 -21.39 19.60
N PRO A 101 -0.43 -22.33 20.48
CA PRO A 101 -1.57 -22.14 21.38
C PRO A 101 -1.43 -20.94 22.34
N ALA A 102 -0.21 -20.53 22.68
CA ALA A 102 0.09 -19.32 23.45
C ALA A 102 0.34 -18.09 22.57
N GLY A 103 0.26 -18.23 21.25
CA GLY A 103 0.47 -17.14 20.30
C GLY A 103 1.94 -16.92 19.89
N HIS A 104 2.86 -17.80 20.27
CA HIS A 104 4.30 -17.63 20.04
C HIS A 104 4.81 -18.51 18.91
N ARG A 105 5.64 -17.94 18.01
CA ARG A 105 6.09 -18.61 16.79
C ARG A 105 7.55 -18.33 16.44
N CYS A 106 8.44 -18.19 17.45
CA CYS A 106 9.88 -18.04 17.21
C CYS A 106 10.45 -19.34 16.64
N ASP A 107 11.10 -19.25 15.49
CA ASP A 107 11.72 -20.38 14.80
C ASP A 107 13.10 -19.95 14.28
N PRO A 108 14.22 -20.29 14.97
CA PRO A 108 15.55 -19.85 14.59
C PRO A 108 16.05 -20.48 13.28
N SER A 109 15.34 -21.45 12.71
CA SER A 109 15.62 -21.94 11.36
C SER A 109 15.20 -20.94 10.27
N LYS A 110 14.39 -19.92 10.60
CA LYS A 110 13.95 -18.90 9.66
C LYS A 110 14.88 -17.69 9.70
N LEU A 111 15.45 -17.35 8.53
CA LEU A 111 16.08 -16.05 8.32
C LEU A 111 14.97 -15.03 8.08
N LEU A 112 14.72 -14.17 9.06
CA LEU A 112 13.64 -13.19 9.04
C LEU A 112 14.11 -11.88 8.42
N LEU A 113 13.26 -11.27 7.64
CA LEU A 113 13.45 -9.93 7.11
C LEU A 113 13.29 -8.89 8.23
N ASP A 114 14.02 -7.79 8.12
CA ASP A 114 13.88 -6.66 9.01
C ASP A 114 12.51 -5.99 8.83
N PRO A 115 11.67 -5.87 9.88
CA PRO A 115 10.43 -5.10 9.82
C PRO A 115 10.61 -3.64 9.37
N TYR A 116 11.79 -3.07 9.60
CA TYR A 116 12.19 -1.71 9.17
C TYR A 116 13.10 -1.73 7.93
N GLY A 117 13.16 -2.83 7.20
CA GLY A 117 13.96 -2.97 5.99
C GLY A 117 13.58 -1.95 4.92
N LYS A 118 14.57 -1.20 4.41
CA LYS A 118 14.38 -0.11 3.43
C LYS A 118 14.67 -0.55 1.99
N ALA A 119 15.26 -1.72 1.82
CA ALA A 119 15.45 -2.39 0.54
C ALA A 119 15.57 -3.90 0.77
N PHE A 120 15.22 -4.67 -0.26
CA PHE A 120 15.26 -6.13 -0.22
C PHE A 120 15.87 -6.67 -1.51
N ASP A 121 16.54 -7.84 -1.39
CA ASP A 121 17.14 -8.58 -2.50
C ASP A 121 16.76 -10.06 -2.46
N GLY A 122 16.69 -10.70 -3.63
CA GLY A 122 16.29 -12.10 -3.78
C GLY A 122 14.82 -12.26 -4.14
N GLU A 123 14.33 -13.48 -4.00
CA GLU A 123 12.93 -13.87 -4.25
C GLU A 123 12.51 -14.94 -3.22
N PHE A 124 11.20 -15.13 -3.06
CA PHE A 124 10.66 -16.20 -2.22
C PHE A 124 10.50 -17.49 -3.02
N ASP A 125 10.92 -18.59 -2.41
CA ASP A 125 10.66 -19.95 -2.88
C ASP A 125 9.68 -20.60 -1.89
N PHE A 126 8.43 -20.77 -2.27
CA PHE A 126 7.35 -21.31 -1.43
C PHE A 126 7.52 -22.81 -1.13
N SER A 127 8.72 -23.22 -0.75
CA SER A 127 9.03 -24.56 -0.23
C SER A 127 8.77 -24.64 1.28
N GLN A 128 8.88 -25.85 1.84
CA GLN A 128 8.78 -26.08 3.29
C GLN A 128 9.68 -25.14 4.12
N ALA A 129 10.76 -24.63 3.52
CA ALA A 129 11.70 -23.75 4.20
C ALA A 129 11.07 -22.43 4.69
N LEU A 130 10.04 -21.92 4.01
CA LEU A 130 9.37 -20.67 4.44
C LEU A 130 8.35 -20.86 5.57
N PHE A 131 7.96 -22.09 5.88
CA PHE A 131 6.88 -22.37 6.82
C PHE A 131 7.41 -22.94 8.13
N SER A 132 6.92 -22.42 9.26
CA SER A 132 7.25 -22.90 10.61
C SER A 132 6.24 -23.95 11.08
N TYR A 133 5.79 -24.82 10.18
CA TYR A 133 4.95 -25.99 10.45
C TYR A 133 5.19 -27.04 9.35
N ASP A 134 4.77 -28.27 9.59
CA ASP A 134 4.84 -29.34 8.59
C ASP A 134 3.69 -29.20 7.59
N MET A 135 4.01 -28.80 6.36
CA MET A 135 3.03 -28.59 5.28
C MET A 135 2.26 -29.88 4.94
N ALA A 136 2.89 -31.05 5.03
CA ALA A 136 2.22 -32.32 4.76
C ALA A 136 1.21 -32.66 5.86
N ALA A 137 1.58 -32.47 7.12
CA ALA A 137 0.66 -32.64 8.25
C ALA A 137 -0.51 -31.64 8.22
N ALA A 138 -0.24 -30.38 7.90
CA ALA A 138 -1.25 -29.34 7.78
C ALA A 138 -2.22 -29.58 6.61
N ALA A 139 -1.78 -30.24 5.53
CA ALA A 139 -2.66 -30.63 4.42
C ALA A 139 -3.69 -31.69 4.85
N GLU A 140 -3.34 -32.56 5.82
CA GLU A 140 -4.26 -33.54 6.39
C GLU A 140 -5.18 -32.93 7.46
N ASN A 141 -4.63 -32.07 8.31
CA ASN A 141 -5.38 -31.36 9.37
C ASN A 141 -4.88 -29.92 9.53
N PRO A 142 -5.52 -28.92 8.91
CA PRO A 142 -5.08 -27.51 8.98
C PRO A 142 -5.03 -26.92 10.40
N SER A 143 -5.69 -27.51 11.37
CA SER A 143 -5.68 -27.06 12.78
C SER A 143 -4.49 -27.60 13.59
N GLU A 144 -3.79 -28.63 13.09
CA GLU A 144 -2.68 -29.28 13.75
C GLU A 144 -1.38 -29.05 12.94
N THR A 145 -0.72 -27.94 13.18
CA THR A 145 0.48 -27.53 12.43
C THR A 145 1.76 -28.26 12.89
N GLY A 146 1.70 -29.13 13.90
CA GLY A 146 2.79 -29.96 14.35
C GLY A 146 4.00 -29.19 14.91
N THR A 147 5.09 -29.92 15.17
CA THR A 147 6.39 -29.32 15.49
C THR A 147 7.05 -28.86 14.19
N PRO A 148 7.65 -27.64 14.14
CA PRO A 148 8.31 -27.17 12.93
C PRO A 148 9.45 -28.13 12.53
N PRO A 149 9.58 -28.44 11.24
CA PRO A 149 10.63 -29.37 10.75
C PRO A 149 12.03 -28.77 10.79
N MET A 150 12.21 -27.54 11.28
CA MET A 150 13.49 -26.81 11.41
C MET A 150 14.29 -26.74 10.10
N VAL A 151 13.59 -26.55 8.97
CA VAL A 151 14.24 -26.37 7.67
C VAL A 151 14.73 -24.95 7.55
N ASP A 152 16.03 -24.79 7.25
CA ASP A 152 16.64 -23.46 7.09
C ASP A 152 16.03 -22.72 5.88
N SER A 153 15.63 -21.46 6.08
CA SER A 153 15.07 -20.63 5.01
C SER A 153 16.13 -19.82 4.25
N LEU A 154 17.41 -19.86 4.64
CA LEU A 154 18.48 -19.20 3.89
C LEU A 154 18.54 -19.75 2.46
N GLY A 155 18.51 -18.85 1.47
CA GLY A 155 18.43 -19.20 0.05
C GLY A 155 17.03 -19.46 -0.51
N HIS A 156 16.00 -19.50 0.36
CA HIS A 156 14.60 -19.66 0.00
C HIS A 156 13.76 -18.39 0.28
N THR A 157 14.33 -17.44 1.02
CA THR A 157 13.72 -16.14 1.36
C THR A 157 14.52 -14.99 0.79
N MET A 158 13.91 -13.82 0.70
CA MET A 158 14.63 -12.58 0.43
C MET A 158 15.56 -12.23 1.60
N THR A 159 16.42 -11.25 1.39
CA THR A 159 17.25 -10.62 2.42
C THR A 159 16.98 -9.13 2.47
N SER A 160 17.08 -8.53 3.65
CA SER A 160 17.12 -7.07 3.81
C SER A 160 18.47 -6.54 3.34
N VAL A 161 18.51 -5.29 2.87
CA VAL A 161 19.74 -4.65 2.35
C VAL A 161 19.97 -3.32 3.04
N VAL A 162 21.19 -3.10 3.51
CA VAL A 162 21.61 -1.80 4.05
C VAL A 162 21.68 -0.78 2.93
N ILE A 163 20.99 0.35 3.08
CA ILE A 163 20.97 1.42 2.08
C ILE A 163 21.85 2.60 2.50
N ASN A 164 22.32 3.37 1.50
CA ASN A 164 22.81 4.72 1.76
C ASN A 164 21.59 5.66 1.81
N PRO A 165 21.31 6.32 2.94
CA PRO A 165 20.15 7.23 3.05
C PRO A 165 20.32 8.53 2.26
N PHE A 166 21.56 8.88 1.89
CA PHE A 166 21.82 10.14 1.18
C PHE A 166 21.18 10.14 -0.21
N PHE A 167 20.46 11.23 -0.50
CA PHE A 167 19.93 11.55 -1.82
C PHE A 167 19.96 13.07 -2.01
N ASP A 168 20.40 13.52 -3.17
CA ASP A 168 20.39 14.94 -3.50
C ASP A 168 18.98 15.37 -4.00
N TRP A 169 18.20 15.93 -3.11
CA TRP A 169 16.89 16.49 -3.41
C TRP A 169 16.97 17.85 -4.15
N ALA A 170 18.16 18.43 -4.32
CA ALA A 170 18.35 19.73 -4.94
C ALA A 170 17.43 20.82 -4.34
N SER A 171 16.53 21.39 -5.14
CA SER A 171 15.56 22.41 -4.71
C SER A 171 14.14 21.87 -4.58
N ASP A 172 13.97 20.56 -4.37
CA ASP A 172 12.68 19.93 -4.25
C ASP A 172 11.77 20.61 -3.21
N ARG A 173 10.51 20.75 -3.56
CA ARG A 173 9.48 21.32 -2.69
C ARG A 173 8.12 20.66 -2.98
N ALA A 174 7.50 20.16 -1.94
CA ALA A 174 6.12 19.67 -1.99
C ALA A 174 5.17 20.75 -2.57
N PRO A 175 4.33 20.41 -3.55
CA PRO A 175 3.41 21.38 -4.17
C PRO A 175 2.37 21.95 -3.21
N ARG A 176 1.90 21.15 -2.25
CA ARG A 176 0.92 21.52 -1.21
C ARG A 176 -0.39 22.09 -1.79
N THR A 177 -0.90 21.47 -2.84
CA THR A 177 -2.15 21.85 -3.47
C THR A 177 -3.31 21.69 -2.48
N PRO A 178 -4.15 22.73 -2.23
CA PRO A 178 -5.29 22.57 -1.34
C PRO A 178 -6.28 21.54 -1.85
N TYR A 179 -6.90 20.75 -0.96
CA TYR A 179 -7.85 19.70 -1.35
C TYR A 179 -8.97 20.17 -2.31
N HIS A 180 -9.50 21.38 -2.14
CA HIS A 180 -10.55 21.89 -3.02
C HIS A 180 -10.05 22.22 -4.44
N GLU A 181 -8.74 22.31 -4.64
CA GLU A 181 -8.10 22.51 -5.95
C GLU A 181 -7.53 21.20 -6.51
N THR A 182 -7.51 20.14 -5.72
CA THR A 182 -6.93 18.85 -6.08
C THR A 182 -7.84 18.11 -7.08
N ILE A 183 -7.21 17.53 -8.10
CA ILE A 183 -7.74 16.48 -8.97
C ILE A 183 -6.79 15.31 -8.84
N ILE A 184 -7.28 14.18 -8.32
CA ILE A 184 -6.50 12.97 -8.09
C ILE A 184 -6.60 12.07 -9.33
N TYR A 185 -5.49 11.44 -9.68
CA TYR A 185 -5.42 10.41 -10.71
C TYR A 185 -4.85 9.14 -10.07
N GLU A 186 -5.69 8.13 -9.89
CA GLU A 186 -5.29 6.83 -9.38
C GLU A 186 -4.57 6.04 -10.47
N ALA A 187 -3.38 5.53 -10.20
CA ALA A 187 -2.56 4.84 -11.20
C ALA A 187 -1.75 3.68 -10.62
N HIS A 188 -1.57 2.65 -11.45
CA HIS A 188 -0.65 1.56 -11.18
C HIS A 188 0.71 1.84 -11.84
N VAL A 189 1.81 1.78 -11.08
CA VAL A 189 3.17 2.10 -11.58
C VAL A 189 3.49 1.36 -12.87
N LYS A 190 3.35 0.03 -12.88
CA LYS A 190 3.63 -0.79 -14.06
C LYS A 190 2.58 -0.60 -15.15
N GLY A 191 1.32 -0.70 -14.79
CA GLY A 191 0.22 -0.68 -15.76
C GLY A 191 0.13 0.61 -16.56
N MET A 192 0.48 1.74 -15.97
CA MET A 192 0.44 3.05 -16.62
C MET A 192 1.40 3.17 -17.80
N THR A 193 2.57 2.54 -17.73
CA THR A 193 3.63 2.78 -18.73
C THR A 193 4.06 1.55 -19.52
N GLN A 194 3.62 0.34 -19.14
CA GLN A 194 4.09 -0.91 -19.74
C GLN A 194 3.96 -0.96 -21.27
N THR A 195 2.92 -0.33 -21.81
CA THR A 195 2.66 -0.25 -23.26
C THR A 195 2.82 1.15 -23.84
N HIS A 196 3.36 2.10 -23.06
CA HIS A 196 3.40 3.51 -23.47
C HIS A 196 4.38 3.74 -24.63
N PRO A 197 3.92 4.20 -25.81
CA PRO A 197 4.77 4.32 -27.00
C PRO A 197 5.84 5.41 -26.89
N GLY A 198 5.61 6.43 -26.07
CA GLY A 198 6.55 7.54 -25.85
C GLY A 198 7.56 7.30 -24.72
N VAL A 199 7.48 6.17 -23.99
CA VAL A 199 8.43 5.81 -22.94
C VAL A 199 9.42 4.78 -23.49
N PRO A 200 10.75 4.97 -23.31
CA PRO A 200 11.76 3.98 -23.68
C PRO A 200 11.44 2.59 -23.11
N GLU A 201 11.64 1.55 -23.89
CA GLU A 201 11.23 0.18 -23.53
C GLU A 201 11.84 -0.28 -22.21
N GLU A 202 13.09 0.05 -21.96
CA GLU A 202 13.84 -0.29 -20.73
C GLU A 202 13.32 0.43 -19.46
N LEU A 203 12.52 1.50 -19.64
CA LEU A 203 11.91 2.24 -18.52
C LEU A 203 10.43 1.89 -18.31
N ARG A 204 9.81 1.17 -19.24
CA ARG A 204 8.38 0.83 -19.14
C ARG A 204 8.09 -0.02 -17.91
N GLY A 205 7.00 0.26 -17.26
CA GLY A 205 6.57 -0.45 -16.04
C GLY A 205 7.36 -0.10 -14.78
N THR A 206 8.18 0.96 -14.80
CA THR A 206 9.04 1.34 -13.69
C THR A 206 8.74 2.75 -13.16
N TYR A 207 9.31 3.09 -11.99
CA TYR A 207 9.26 4.46 -11.44
C TYR A 207 9.84 5.49 -12.41
N ALA A 208 10.98 5.16 -13.06
CA ALA A 208 11.58 6.02 -14.06
C ALA A 208 10.70 6.21 -15.30
N GLY A 209 9.98 5.16 -15.69
CA GLY A 209 8.99 5.24 -16.77
C GLY A 209 7.80 6.13 -16.40
N LEU A 210 7.32 6.03 -15.16
CA LEU A 210 6.22 6.84 -14.66
C LEU A 210 6.61 8.33 -14.59
N ALA A 211 7.87 8.63 -14.23
CA ALA A 211 8.44 9.98 -14.20
C ALA A 211 8.78 10.54 -15.59
N HIS A 212 8.59 9.77 -16.66
CA HIS A 212 8.93 10.22 -18.00
C HIS A 212 8.05 11.40 -18.44
N PRO A 213 8.61 12.44 -19.13
CA PRO A 213 7.84 13.62 -19.54
C PRO A 213 6.56 13.32 -20.31
N ALA A 214 6.53 12.29 -21.15
CA ALA A 214 5.33 11.90 -21.88
C ALA A 214 4.15 11.53 -20.97
N VAL A 215 4.40 10.93 -19.80
CA VAL A 215 3.40 10.60 -18.79
C VAL A 215 2.98 11.85 -18.02
N ILE A 216 3.94 12.64 -17.57
CA ILE A 216 3.70 13.89 -16.84
C ILE A 216 2.90 14.87 -17.69
N ASP A 217 3.23 15.02 -18.98
CA ASP A 217 2.49 15.89 -19.91
C ASP A 217 1.04 15.42 -20.09
N HIS A 218 0.79 14.10 -20.12
CA HIS A 218 -0.56 13.56 -20.16
C HIS A 218 -1.35 13.97 -18.91
N LEU A 219 -0.80 13.76 -17.71
CA LEU A 219 -1.43 14.14 -16.45
C LEU A 219 -1.70 15.65 -16.37
N LYS A 220 -0.75 16.47 -16.78
CA LYS A 220 -0.92 17.94 -16.86
C LYS A 220 -2.02 18.33 -17.83
N SER A 221 -2.13 17.64 -18.95
CA SER A 221 -3.19 17.90 -19.94
C SER A 221 -4.61 17.65 -19.39
N LEU A 222 -4.70 16.81 -18.34
CA LEU A 222 -5.92 16.52 -17.60
C LEU A 222 -6.10 17.42 -16.36
N ASN A 223 -5.24 18.42 -16.15
CA ASN A 223 -5.21 19.26 -14.95
C ASN A 223 -5.08 18.45 -13.63
N VAL A 224 -4.47 17.27 -13.68
CA VAL A 224 -4.15 16.46 -12.49
C VAL A 224 -3.15 17.21 -11.62
N THR A 225 -3.41 17.25 -10.33
CA THR A 225 -2.56 17.89 -9.32
C THR A 225 -1.99 16.91 -8.31
N ALA A 226 -2.49 15.69 -8.29
CA ALA A 226 -1.97 14.61 -7.45
C ALA A 226 -2.12 13.27 -8.18
N ILE A 227 -1.06 12.47 -8.18
CA ILE A 227 -1.12 11.07 -8.56
C ILE A 227 -1.22 10.22 -7.30
N GLU A 228 -2.21 9.34 -7.25
CA GLU A 228 -2.38 8.34 -6.18
C GLU A 228 -1.89 7.00 -6.73
N LEU A 229 -0.78 6.52 -6.20
CA LEU A 229 -0.16 5.28 -6.66
C LEU A 229 -0.73 4.10 -5.87
N MET A 230 -1.28 3.12 -6.59
CA MET A 230 -1.56 1.81 -6.02
C MET A 230 -0.32 1.26 -5.29
N PRO A 231 -0.44 0.27 -4.40
CA PRO A 231 0.61 -0.07 -3.45
C PRO A 231 2.00 -0.17 -4.06
N VAL A 232 2.92 0.61 -3.50
CA VAL A 232 4.36 0.62 -3.86
C VAL A 232 5.25 0.13 -2.73
N HIS A 233 4.71 -0.16 -1.55
CA HIS A 233 5.46 -0.86 -0.52
C HIS A 233 5.85 -2.24 -1.03
N GLN A 234 6.98 -2.78 -0.56
CA GLN A 234 7.42 -4.10 -0.99
C GLN A 234 6.38 -5.16 -0.65
N PHE A 235 5.87 -5.85 -1.66
CA PHE A 235 4.83 -6.87 -1.54
C PHE A 235 5.26 -8.21 -2.11
N MET A 236 4.52 -9.25 -1.81
CA MET A 236 4.76 -10.63 -2.21
C MET A 236 3.69 -11.11 -3.18
N HIS A 237 4.07 -11.99 -4.12
CA HIS A 237 3.11 -12.76 -4.90
C HIS A 237 2.61 -13.94 -4.07
N ASP A 238 1.33 -14.27 -4.21
CA ASP A 238 0.75 -15.42 -3.52
C ASP A 238 1.18 -16.72 -4.17
N GLN A 239 1.49 -17.74 -3.35
CA GLN A 239 1.88 -19.06 -3.86
C GLN A 239 0.86 -19.61 -4.87
N ARG A 240 -0.44 -19.55 -4.52
CA ARG A 240 -1.53 -20.00 -5.40
C ARG A 240 -1.51 -19.32 -6.76
N LEU A 241 -1.26 -18.01 -6.79
CA LEU A 241 -1.20 -17.27 -8.05
C LEU A 241 -0.03 -17.73 -8.91
N LEU A 242 1.14 -17.93 -8.31
CA LEU A 242 2.33 -18.41 -9.02
C LEU A 242 2.11 -19.81 -9.59
N GLU A 243 1.46 -20.71 -8.86
CA GLU A 243 1.07 -22.05 -9.33
C GLU A 243 0.12 -22.03 -10.54
N LEU A 244 -0.74 -21.01 -10.62
CA LEU A 244 -1.64 -20.74 -11.75
C LEU A 244 -0.96 -19.97 -12.90
N GLY A 245 0.31 -19.57 -12.76
CA GLY A 245 1.01 -18.71 -13.71
C GLY A 245 0.57 -17.24 -13.66
N LEU A 246 -0.14 -16.85 -12.60
CA LEU A 246 -0.60 -15.49 -12.32
C LEU A 246 0.36 -14.79 -11.35
N ARG A 247 0.16 -13.49 -11.15
CA ARG A 247 0.94 -12.67 -10.20
C ARG A 247 0.04 -11.68 -9.49
N ASN A 248 0.32 -11.40 -8.23
CA ASN A 248 -0.29 -10.26 -7.56
C ASN A 248 0.11 -8.99 -8.32
N TYR A 249 -0.87 -8.35 -8.98
CA TYR A 249 -0.65 -7.14 -9.79
C TYR A 249 -0.94 -5.88 -8.97
N TRP A 250 -1.99 -5.88 -8.16
CA TRP A 250 -2.35 -4.68 -7.40
C TRP A 250 -1.36 -4.32 -6.29
N GLY A 251 -0.76 -5.33 -5.63
CA GLY A 251 0.23 -5.10 -4.59
C GLY A 251 -0.31 -5.05 -3.16
N TYR A 252 -1.57 -5.40 -2.90
CA TYR A 252 -2.17 -5.43 -1.56
C TYR A 252 -1.74 -6.67 -0.75
N ASN A 253 -0.46 -7.01 -0.77
CA ASN A 253 0.12 -8.14 -0.04
C ASN A 253 1.49 -7.76 0.52
N THR A 254 1.51 -6.69 1.33
CA THR A 254 2.71 -6.02 1.82
C THR A 254 3.44 -6.83 2.89
N PHE A 255 4.78 -6.81 2.84
CA PHE A 255 5.64 -7.29 3.92
C PHE A 255 6.74 -6.28 4.31
N GLY A 256 7.05 -5.31 3.46
CA GLY A 256 8.10 -4.32 3.69
C GLY A 256 7.57 -2.89 3.65
N PHE A 257 7.21 -2.34 4.82
CA PHE A 257 6.56 -1.03 4.95
C PHE A 257 7.48 0.18 4.68
N PHE A 258 8.79 -0.02 4.63
CA PHE A 258 9.77 1.07 4.42
C PHE A 258 10.47 1.00 3.05
N ALA A 259 10.18 0.00 2.25
CA ALA A 259 10.88 -0.22 0.98
C ALA A 259 9.94 0.00 -0.21
N PRO A 260 10.36 0.74 -1.25
CA PRO A 260 9.67 0.73 -2.52
C PRO A 260 9.82 -0.65 -3.18
N HIS A 261 8.73 -1.13 -3.78
CA HIS A 261 8.70 -2.43 -4.46
C HIS A 261 9.77 -2.49 -5.56
N ASN A 262 10.74 -3.36 -5.38
CA ASN A 262 11.96 -3.37 -6.20
C ASN A 262 11.72 -3.80 -7.66
N GLN A 263 10.64 -4.53 -7.95
CA GLN A 263 10.28 -4.91 -9.33
C GLN A 263 9.72 -3.74 -10.15
N TYR A 264 9.35 -2.61 -9.50
CA TYR A 264 8.98 -1.37 -10.19
C TYR A 264 10.17 -0.45 -10.47
N ALA A 265 11.39 -0.87 -10.18
CA ALA A 265 12.60 -0.11 -10.50
C ALA A 265 13.27 -0.68 -11.76
N ALA A 266 13.76 0.19 -12.65
CA ALA A 266 14.57 -0.19 -13.79
C ALA A 266 15.90 -0.81 -13.33
N ASN A 267 16.43 -0.32 -12.21
CA ASN A 267 17.53 -0.94 -11.49
C ASN A 267 17.07 -1.32 -10.05
N ARG A 268 16.82 -2.61 -9.82
CA ARG A 268 16.31 -3.13 -8.54
C ARG A 268 17.17 -2.73 -7.34
N GLN A 269 18.50 -2.67 -7.50
CA GLN A 269 19.44 -2.28 -6.44
C GLN A 269 19.38 -0.78 -6.11
N ALA A 270 18.85 0.04 -7.01
CA ALA A 270 18.70 1.48 -6.85
C ALA A 270 17.23 1.91 -6.65
N SER A 271 16.34 1.01 -6.26
CA SER A 271 14.88 1.23 -6.17
C SER A 271 14.51 2.46 -5.32
N VAL A 272 15.19 2.67 -4.20
CA VAL A 272 14.99 3.84 -3.33
C VAL A 272 15.35 5.15 -4.03
N ALA A 273 16.49 5.21 -4.70
CA ALA A 273 16.94 6.40 -5.42
C ALA A 273 16.06 6.69 -6.65
N GLU A 274 15.62 5.64 -7.35
CA GLU A 274 14.73 5.78 -8.50
C GLU A 274 13.35 6.30 -8.09
N PHE A 275 12.78 5.77 -6.99
CA PHE A 275 11.54 6.27 -6.42
C PHE A 275 11.66 7.75 -6.03
N LYS A 276 12.72 8.14 -5.29
CA LYS A 276 12.97 9.54 -4.92
C LYS A 276 13.10 10.44 -6.16
N THR A 277 13.74 9.96 -7.21
CA THR A 277 13.86 10.68 -8.49
C THR A 277 12.49 10.89 -9.14
N MET A 278 11.62 9.90 -9.10
CA MET A 278 10.24 9.99 -9.59
C MET A 278 9.45 11.06 -8.81
N VAL A 279 9.48 11.04 -7.48
CA VAL A 279 8.79 12.04 -6.65
C VAL A 279 9.26 13.46 -7.00
N ARG A 280 10.59 13.66 -7.08
CA ARG A 280 11.16 14.97 -7.46
C ARG A 280 10.67 15.43 -8.83
N ALA A 281 10.61 14.53 -9.82
CA ALA A 281 10.14 14.88 -11.17
C ALA A 281 8.66 15.31 -11.17
N PHE A 282 7.80 14.67 -10.39
CA PHE A 282 6.42 15.10 -10.23
C PHE A 282 6.31 16.46 -9.52
N HIS A 283 7.08 16.69 -8.46
CA HIS A 283 7.10 17.97 -7.74
C HIS A 283 7.55 19.13 -8.62
N GLU A 284 8.56 18.94 -9.45
CA GLU A 284 9.04 19.95 -10.42
C GLU A 284 7.93 20.42 -11.36
N GLU A 285 6.92 19.56 -11.61
CA GLU A 285 5.77 19.85 -12.46
C GLU A 285 4.49 20.16 -11.68
N GLY A 286 4.59 20.32 -10.36
CA GLY A 286 3.49 20.71 -9.48
C GLY A 286 2.48 19.61 -9.20
N ILE A 287 2.87 18.35 -9.35
CA ILE A 287 2.03 17.16 -9.08
C ILE A 287 2.48 16.53 -7.77
N GLU A 288 1.55 16.35 -6.85
CA GLU A 288 1.75 15.65 -5.58
C GLU A 288 1.75 14.13 -5.79
N VAL A 289 2.46 13.40 -4.93
CA VAL A 289 2.48 11.94 -4.92
C VAL A 289 1.81 11.43 -3.64
N ILE A 290 0.71 10.70 -3.80
CA ILE A 290 -0.04 10.05 -2.73
C ILE A 290 0.20 8.55 -2.86
N LEU A 291 0.45 7.86 -1.75
CA LEU A 291 0.62 6.41 -1.73
C LEU A 291 -0.60 5.72 -1.17
N ASP A 292 -1.04 4.68 -1.86
CA ASP A 292 -1.97 3.71 -1.30
C ASP A 292 -1.18 2.75 -0.41
N VAL A 293 -1.54 2.72 0.89
CA VAL A 293 -0.78 2.02 1.92
C VAL A 293 -1.62 0.98 2.65
N VAL A 294 -1.03 -0.19 2.85
CA VAL A 294 -1.69 -1.37 3.40
C VAL A 294 -1.08 -1.70 4.77
N TYR A 295 -1.52 -1.00 5.82
CA TYR A 295 -1.09 -1.28 7.20
C TYR A 295 -2.06 -2.17 7.98
N ASN A 296 -3.18 -2.54 7.37
CA ASN A 296 -4.22 -3.32 8.04
C ASN A 296 -3.88 -4.81 8.14
N HIS A 297 -3.07 -5.35 7.22
CA HIS A 297 -2.63 -6.75 7.19
C HIS A 297 -1.24 -6.89 6.56
N THR A 298 -0.71 -8.11 6.53
CA THR A 298 0.57 -8.45 5.89
C THR A 298 0.48 -9.69 5.02
N ALA A 299 1.48 -9.87 4.17
CA ALA A 299 1.65 -11.02 3.29
C ALA A 299 1.84 -12.37 4.02
N GLU A 300 2.05 -12.37 5.34
CA GLU A 300 2.20 -13.62 6.10
C GLU A 300 0.87 -14.40 6.23
N GLY A 301 -0.27 -13.82 5.82
CA GLY A 301 -1.56 -14.51 5.76
C GLY A 301 -2.04 -15.05 7.11
N ASN A 302 -2.84 -16.12 7.10
CA ASN A 302 -3.35 -16.77 8.30
C ASN A 302 -2.29 -17.68 8.97
N HIS A 303 -2.69 -18.52 9.92
CA HIS A 303 -1.84 -19.45 10.65
C HIS A 303 -1.08 -20.47 9.76
N LEU A 304 -1.51 -20.64 8.53
CA LEU A 304 -0.88 -21.47 7.50
C LEU A 304 -0.03 -20.66 6.51
N GLY A 305 0.16 -19.39 6.73
CA GLY A 305 1.04 -18.55 5.91
C GLY A 305 2.53 -18.75 6.22
N PRO A 306 3.42 -18.16 5.40
CA PRO A 306 4.86 -18.26 5.61
C PRO A 306 5.31 -17.47 6.85
N THR A 307 6.49 -17.80 7.36
CA THR A 307 7.19 -17.06 8.42
C THR A 307 8.37 -16.34 7.79
N ILE A 308 8.19 -15.06 7.49
CA ILE A 308 9.18 -14.27 6.74
C ILE A 308 9.70 -13.05 7.48
N ASN A 309 8.92 -12.46 8.40
CA ASN A 309 9.35 -11.33 9.22
C ASN A 309 8.56 -11.24 10.55
N PHE A 310 7.44 -10.55 10.61
CA PHE A 310 6.70 -10.18 11.83
C PHE A 310 6.34 -11.37 12.70
N ARG A 311 5.84 -12.44 12.09
CA ARG A 311 5.40 -13.67 12.77
C ARG A 311 6.53 -14.32 13.56
N GLY A 312 7.71 -14.40 12.96
CA GLY A 312 8.88 -14.99 13.59
C GLY A 312 9.58 -14.05 14.57
N MET A 313 9.41 -12.73 14.42
CA MET A 313 9.96 -11.72 15.34
C MET A 313 9.19 -11.69 16.65
N ASP A 314 7.89 -11.43 16.59
CA ASP A 314 7.00 -11.36 17.77
C ASP A 314 5.53 -11.43 17.33
N ASN A 315 5.03 -12.66 17.19
CA ASN A 315 3.72 -12.88 16.59
C ASN A 315 2.58 -12.14 17.32
N ALA A 316 2.54 -12.18 18.64
CA ALA A 316 1.47 -11.60 19.44
C ALA A 316 1.54 -10.06 19.52
N ALA A 317 2.73 -9.48 19.33
CA ALA A 317 2.91 -8.03 19.27
C ALA A 317 2.39 -7.47 17.93
N TYR A 318 2.71 -8.15 16.82
CA TYR A 318 2.39 -7.64 15.50
C TYR A 318 1.00 -8.00 15.00
N TYR A 319 0.42 -9.14 15.43
CA TYR A 319 -0.88 -9.61 14.93
C TYR A 319 -1.96 -9.63 16.01
N ARG A 320 -3.20 -9.39 15.59
CA ARG A 320 -4.38 -9.61 16.42
C ARG A 320 -4.73 -11.09 16.39
N LEU A 321 -4.70 -11.73 17.58
CA LEU A 321 -4.99 -13.14 17.73
C LEU A 321 -6.42 -13.33 18.23
N GLU A 322 -7.02 -14.51 17.97
CA GLU A 322 -8.32 -14.88 18.51
C GLU A 322 -8.25 -15.08 20.02
N ASP A 323 -9.29 -14.62 20.74
CA ASP A 323 -9.31 -14.63 22.22
C ASP A 323 -9.42 -16.05 22.80
N ASP A 324 -10.12 -16.94 22.08
CA ASP A 324 -10.39 -18.31 22.52
C ASP A 324 -9.26 -19.29 22.16
N ASP A 325 -8.50 -19.00 21.11
CA ASP A 325 -7.39 -19.83 20.64
C ASP A 325 -6.34 -18.97 19.91
N LEU A 326 -5.26 -18.65 20.61
CA LEU A 326 -4.21 -17.76 20.11
C LEU A 326 -3.40 -18.32 18.92
N ARG A 327 -3.69 -19.55 18.48
CA ARG A 327 -3.13 -20.09 17.23
C ARG A 327 -3.65 -19.34 15.98
N PHE A 328 -4.85 -18.77 16.06
CA PHE A 328 -5.56 -18.16 14.94
C PHE A 328 -5.52 -16.64 15.03
N TYR A 329 -5.75 -15.99 13.88
CA TYR A 329 -5.69 -14.54 13.75
C TYR A 329 -7.10 -13.97 13.58
N LYS A 330 -7.37 -12.85 14.25
CA LYS A 330 -8.55 -12.03 13.92
C LYS A 330 -8.37 -11.44 12.53
N ASP A 331 -9.38 -11.62 11.70
CA ASP A 331 -9.34 -11.17 10.31
C ASP A 331 -10.49 -10.21 10.00
N PHE A 332 -10.19 -8.91 10.06
CA PHE A 332 -11.11 -7.84 9.62
C PHE A 332 -10.86 -7.42 8.17
N THR A 333 -9.95 -8.09 7.48
CA THR A 333 -9.44 -7.68 6.17
C THR A 333 -9.84 -8.63 5.03
N GLY A 334 -10.19 -9.88 5.37
CA GLY A 334 -10.45 -10.94 4.40
C GLY A 334 -9.20 -11.59 3.81
N THR A 335 -8.00 -11.26 4.34
CA THR A 335 -6.70 -11.73 3.83
C THR A 335 -6.02 -12.75 4.74
N GLY A 336 -6.61 -13.02 5.91
CA GLY A 336 -6.12 -14.02 6.86
C GLY A 336 -5.48 -13.49 8.13
N ASN A 337 -5.16 -12.18 8.21
CA ASN A 337 -4.67 -11.56 9.44
C ASN A 337 -5.08 -10.08 9.53
N SER A 338 -4.94 -9.52 10.71
CA SER A 338 -5.00 -8.08 10.95
C SER A 338 -3.84 -7.67 11.83
N LEU A 339 -3.14 -6.58 11.46
CA LEU A 339 -2.10 -6.00 12.29
C LEU A 339 -2.66 -5.46 13.61
N ASN A 340 -1.88 -5.62 14.68
CA ASN A 340 -2.26 -5.21 16.03
C ASN A 340 -1.90 -3.73 16.29
N ALA A 341 -2.61 -2.80 15.69
CA ALA A 341 -2.41 -1.35 15.89
C ALA A 341 -2.63 -0.88 17.35
N ARG A 342 -3.05 -1.79 18.26
CA ARG A 342 -3.16 -1.52 19.70
C ARG A 342 -1.84 -1.74 20.42
N HIS A 343 -0.93 -2.56 19.87
CA HIS A 343 0.38 -2.79 20.47
C HIS A 343 1.29 -1.58 20.21
N PRO A 344 1.97 -1.03 21.25
CA PRO A 344 2.78 0.18 21.10
C PRO A 344 3.84 0.10 20.01
N HIS A 345 4.54 -1.02 19.90
CA HIS A 345 5.61 -1.17 18.89
C HIS A 345 5.08 -1.39 17.48
N THR A 346 3.93 -2.03 17.30
CA THR A 346 3.26 -2.10 15.99
C THR A 346 2.75 -0.73 15.56
N LEU A 347 2.18 0.03 16.49
CA LEU A 347 1.76 1.40 16.23
C LEU A 347 2.96 2.31 15.93
N GLN A 348 4.08 2.13 16.64
CA GLN A 348 5.36 2.80 16.35
C GLN A 348 5.85 2.47 14.94
N LEU A 349 5.84 1.19 14.53
CA LEU A 349 6.21 0.75 13.19
C LEU A 349 5.42 1.52 12.11
N ILE A 350 4.09 1.61 12.27
CA ILE A 350 3.21 2.33 11.34
C ILE A 350 3.57 3.82 11.29
N MET A 351 3.70 4.46 12.46
CA MET A 351 4.01 5.89 12.55
C MET A 351 5.39 6.23 12.01
N ASP A 352 6.41 5.39 12.29
CA ASP A 352 7.77 5.57 11.78
C ASP A 352 7.81 5.36 10.26
N SER A 353 7.05 4.40 9.72
CA SER A 353 6.91 4.20 8.28
C SER A 353 6.29 5.43 7.61
N LEU A 354 5.17 5.93 8.12
CA LEU A 354 4.53 7.15 7.59
C LEU A 354 5.47 8.34 7.60
N ARG A 355 6.20 8.58 8.72
CA ARG A 355 7.20 9.66 8.79
C ARG A 355 8.33 9.47 7.78
N TYR A 356 8.86 8.25 7.64
CA TYR A 356 9.89 7.93 6.66
C TYR A 356 9.46 8.28 5.23
N TRP A 357 8.26 7.89 4.83
CA TRP A 357 7.74 8.21 3.50
C TRP A 357 7.55 9.71 3.28
N VAL A 358 7.22 10.48 4.31
CA VAL A 358 7.10 11.94 4.20
C VAL A 358 8.47 12.64 4.25
N THR A 359 9.35 12.27 5.20
CA THR A 359 10.58 13.02 5.45
C THR A 359 11.76 12.60 4.58
N GLU A 360 11.82 11.31 4.22
CA GLU A 360 12.92 10.75 3.44
C GLU A 360 12.54 10.52 1.97
N MET A 361 11.29 10.13 1.71
CA MET A 361 10.81 9.83 0.37
C MET A 361 10.00 10.97 -0.25
N HIS A 362 9.71 12.01 0.52
CA HIS A 362 9.01 13.25 0.14
C HIS A 362 7.61 13.06 -0.44
N VAL A 363 6.87 12.03 -0.02
CA VAL A 363 5.47 11.86 -0.44
C VAL A 363 4.54 12.87 0.22
N ASP A 364 3.46 13.23 -0.48
CA ASP A 364 2.54 14.32 -0.10
C ASP A 364 1.28 13.83 0.60
N GLY A 365 1.10 12.53 0.71
CA GLY A 365 -0.08 11.97 1.37
C GLY A 365 -0.19 10.46 1.23
N PHE A 366 -1.25 9.95 1.88
CA PHE A 366 -1.56 8.52 1.94
C PHE A 366 -3.05 8.28 1.75
N ARG A 367 -3.37 7.22 1.00
CA ARG A 367 -4.68 6.56 1.02
C ARG A 367 -4.51 5.28 1.81
N PHE A 368 -5.26 5.12 2.88
CA PHE A 368 -5.19 3.95 3.76
C PHE A 368 -6.22 2.93 3.33
N ASP A 369 -5.72 1.80 2.86
CA ASP A 369 -6.51 0.60 2.57
C ASP A 369 -7.20 0.10 3.83
N LEU A 370 -8.50 -0.26 3.72
CA LEU A 370 -9.33 -0.74 4.82
C LEU A 370 -9.09 0.02 6.15
N ALA A 371 -9.13 1.35 6.09
CA ALA A 371 -8.69 2.20 7.20
C ALA A 371 -9.47 1.98 8.51
N SER A 372 -10.70 1.47 8.44
CA SER A 372 -11.50 1.12 9.61
C SER A 372 -10.82 0.06 10.48
N THR A 373 -10.08 -0.88 9.90
CA THR A 373 -9.35 -1.93 10.62
C THR A 373 -8.32 -1.37 11.60
N LEU A 374 -7.61 -0.29 11.20
CA LEU A 374 -6.59 0.37 12.04
C LEU A 374 -7.18 1.10 13.25
N ALA A 375 -8.46 1.44 13.18
CA ALA A 375 -9.19 2.16 14.21
C ALA A 375 -10.00 1.25 15.15
N ARG A 376 -9.89 -0.08 15.00
CA ARG A 376 -10.59 -1.03 15.86
C ARG A 376 -9.84 -1.22 17.18
N GLU A 377 -10.42 -0.73 18.27
CA GLU A 377 -9.84 -0.93 19.62
C GLU A 377 -10.03 -2.37 20.10
N PHE A 378 -11.25 -2.84 20.20
CA PHE A 378 -11.55 -4.26 20.48
C PHE A 378 -12.16 -4.93 19.24
N TYR A 379 -13.42 -4.70 18.99
CA TYR A 379 -14.15 -5.13 17.81
C TYR A 379 -14.71 -3.94 17.04
N ASP A 380 -15.13 -2.89 17.75
CA ASP A 380 -15.75 -1.71 17.19
C ASP A 380 -14.71 -0.70 16.68
N VAL A 381 -15.06 0.01 15.61
CA VAL A 381 -14.27 1.13 15.10
C VAL A 381 -14.45 2.33 16.04
N ASP A 382 -13.36 2.81 16.61
CA ASP A 382 -13.35 3.95 17.52
C ASP A 382 -12.66 5.16 16.90
N ARG A 383 -13.39 6.28 16.81
CA ARG A 383 -12.83 7.56 16.32
C ARG A 383 -11.80 8.19 17.27
N LEU A 384 -11.72 7.71 18.50
CA LEU A 384 -10.74 8.09 19.51
C LEU A 384 -9.68 7.02 19.70
N SER A 385 -9.50 6.13 18.72
CA SER A 385 -8.44 5.13 18.77
C SER A 385 -7.06 5.78 18.84
N ALA A 386 -6.12 5.07 19.46
CA ALA A 386 -4.73 5.51 19.56
C ALA A 386 -4.11 5.84 18.20
N PHE A 387 -4.46 5.08 17.16
CA PHE A 387 -4.00 5.35 15.79
C PHE A 387 -4.43 6.74 15.29
N PHE A 388 -5.71 7.09 15.42
CA PHE A 388 -6.20 8.40 14.98
C PHE A 388 -5.61 9.54 15.80
N ASP A 389 -5.49 9.38 17.12
CA ASP A 389 -4.92 10.40 17.99
C ASP A 389 -3.45 10.66 17.66
N LEU A 390 -2.67 9.62 17.43
CA LEU A 390 -1.25 9.76 17.04
C LEU A 390 -1.10 10.42 15.68
N VAL A 391 -1.88 10.01 14.67
CA VAL A 391 -1.85 10.64 13.35
C VAL A 391 -2.23 12.12 13.41
N GLN A 392 -3.27 12.47 14.18
CA GLN A 392 -3.75 13.84 14.27
C GLN A 392 -2.78 14.78 15.00
N GLN A 393 -2.10 14.31 16.02
CA GLN A 393 -1.17 15.13 16.80
C GLN A 393 0.26 15.14 16.24
N ASP A 394 0.60 14.24 15.32
CA ASP A 394 1.94 14.17 14.74
C ASP A 394 2.24 15.42 13.89
N PRO A 395 3.33 16.16 14.16
CA PRO A 395 3.62 17.41 13.48
C PRO A 395 4.00 17.24 12.00
N ILE A 396 4.31 16.04 11.55
CA ILE A 396 4.68 15.71 10.17
C ILE A 396 3.47 15.15 9.44
N ILE A 397 2.89 14.05 9.96
CA ILE A 397 1.81 13.32 9.30
C ILE A 397 0.53 14.15 9.21
N SER A 398 0.22 14.98 10.21
CA SER A 398 -0.96 15.86 10.16
C SER A 398 -0.90 16.94 9.07
N GLN A 399 0.25 17.13 8.41
CA GLN A 399 0.45 18.17 7.38
C GLN A 399 0.30 17.66 5.95
N VAL A 400 0.22 16.36 5.75
CA VAL A 400 0.06 15.74 4.42
C VAL A 400 -1.39 15.33 4.18
N LYS A 401 -1.72 14.93 2.95
CA LYS A 401 -3.06 14.44 2.61
C LYS A 401 -3.31 13.08 3.25
N LEU A 402 -4.42 12.96 3.97
CA LEU A 402 -4.88 11.74 4.62
C LEU A 402 -6.22 11.35 4.03
N ILE A 403 -6.24 10.24 3.31
CA ILE A 403 -7.41 9.70 2.64
C ILE A 403 -7.70 8.34 3.24
N ALA A 404 -8.92 8.10 3.66
CA ALA A 404 -9.36 6.81 4.15
C ALA A 404 -10.16 6.07 3.09
N GLU A 405 -9.91 4.79 2.94
CA GLU A 405 -10.94 3.86 2.54
C GLU A 405 -11.77 3.54 3.79
N PRO A 406 -12.97 4.12 3.93
CA PRO A 406 -13.66 4.17 5.22
C PRO A 406 -14.53 2.94 5.48
N TRP A 407 -14.01 1.74 5.21
CA TRP A 407 -14.64 0.45 5.50
C TRP A 407 -13.62 -0.65 5.77
N ASP A 408 -14.11 -1.78 6.23
CA ASP A 408 -13.45 -3.08 6.27
C ASP A 408 -14.53 -4.19 6.19
N VAL A 409 -14.13 -5.47 6.21
CA VAL A 409 -15.08 -6.60 6.06
C VAL A 409 -15.74 -7.02 7.38
N GLY A 410 -15.33 -6.46 8.51
CA GLY A 410 -15.88 -6.77 9.82
C GLY A 410 -17.24 -6.11 10.08
N GLU A 411 -17.96 -6.61 11.07
CA GLU A 411 -19.22 -6.00 11.53
C GLU A 411 -19.00 -4.53 11.93
N GLY A 412 -19.89 -3.63 11.49
CA GLY A 412 -19.78 -2.19 11.74
C GLY A 412 -18.63 -1.52 10.98
N GLY A 413 -17.97 -2.20 10.03
CA GLY A 413 -16.81 -1.68 9.31
C GLY A 413 -17.07 -0.51 8.38
N TYR A 414 -18.30 -0.34 7.86
CA TYR A 414 -18.63 0.75 6.93
C TYR A 414 -18.82 2.08 7.68
N GLN A 415 -17.84 3.00 7.56
CA GLN A 415 -17.70 4.20 8.36
C GLN A 415 -17.69 5.51 7.54
N VAL A 416 -18.26 5.52 6.34
CA VAL A 416 -18.34 6.73 5.51
C VAL A 416 -19.06 7.87 6.26
N GLY A 417 -18.37 9.00 6.41
CA GLY A 417 -18.84 10.16 7.19
C GLY A 417 -18.35 10.19 8.64
N ASN A 418 -17.72 9.13 9.15
CA ASN A 418 -17.37 8.98 10.56
C ASN A 418 -15.89 9.20 10.91
N PHE A 419 -15.01 9.39 9.95
CA PHE A 419 -13.59 9.63 10.22
C PHE A 419 -13.33 11.02 10.85
N PRO A 420 -12.22 11.19 11.59
CA PRO A 420 -11.88 12.47 12.25
C PRO A 420 -11.65 13.62 11.27
N GLY A 421 -11.61 14.85 11.80
CA GLY A 421 -11.64 16.08 11.01
C GLY A 421 -10.51 16.33 10.01
N LEU A 422 -9.33 15.74 10.21
CA LEU A 422 -8.21 15.84 9.26
C LEU A 422 -8.35 14.92 8.06
N TRP A 423 -9.18 13.88 8.17
CA TRP A 423 -9.31 12.85 7.15
C TRP A 423 -10.28 13.24 6.05
N THR A 424 -9.92 12.92 4.82
CA THR A 424 -10.83 12.80 3.69
C THR A 424 -11.16 11.34 3.47
N GLU A 425 -12.23 11.06 2.78
CA GLU A 425 -12.74 9.70 2.64
C GLU A 425 -13.09 9.40 1.18
N TRP A 426 -12.74 8.21 0.71
CA TRP A 426 -13.36 7.66 -0.47
C TRP A 426 -14.87 7.55 -0.24
N ASN A 427 -15.66 8.34 -0.98
CA ASN A 427 -17.09 8.41 -0.76
C ASN A 427 -17.83 7.33 -1.57
N GLY A 428 -17.99 6.14 -0.97
CA GLY A 428 -18.74 5.04 -1.59
C GLY A 428 -20.19 5.39 -1.88
N LYS A 429 -20.83 6.25 -1.07
CA LYS A 429 -22.20 6.72 -1.36
C LYS A 429 -22.25 7.60 -2.60
N TYR A 430 -21.22 8.42 -2.84
CA TYR A 430 -21.11 9.18 -4.09
C TYR A 430 -21.04 8.25 -5.29
N ARG A 431 -20.12 7.28 -5.26
CA ARG A 431 -19.95 6.27 -6.31
C ARG A 431 -21.27 5.59 -6.66
N ASP A 432 -21.89 5.02 -5.64
CA ASP A 432 -23.11 4.23 -5.81
C ASP A 432 -24.29 5.06 -6.32
N THR A 433 -24.47 6.27 -5.78
CA THR A 433 -25.54 7.18 -6.18
C THR A 433 -25.38 7.67 -7.63
N VAL A 434 -24.15 8.01 -8.05
CA VAL A 434 -23.89 8.46 -9.43
C VAL A 434 -24.13 7.32 -10.42
N ARG A 435 -23.68 6.11 -10.09
CA ARG A 435 -23.95 4.92 -10.92
C ARG A 435 -25.46 4.65 -11.03
N ASP A 436 -26.18 4.64 -9.91
CA ASP A 436 -27.63 4.40 -9.87
C ASP A 436 -28.41 5.45 -10.66
N TYR A 437 -28.05 6.73 -10.53
CA TYR A 437 -28.72 7.80 -11.25
C TYR A 437 -28.58 7.66 -12.78
N TRP A 438 -27.35 7.41 -13.28
CA TRP A 438 -27.10 7.35 -14.71
C TRP A 438 -27.56 6.03 -15.36
N ARG A 439 -27.72 4.95 -14.59
CA ARG A 439 -28.37 3.73 -15.09
C ARG A 439 -29.90 3.80 -15.04
N GLY A 440 -30.48 4.86 -14.47
CA GLY A 440 -31.92 5.10 -14.44
C GLY A 440 -32.66 4.45 -13.27
N GLU A 441 -31.97 4.17 -12.16
CA GLU A 441 -32.59 3.66 -10.93
C GLU A 441 -33.63 4.67 -10.41
N PRO A 442 -34.87 4.26 -10.09
CA PRO A 442 -35.91 5.16 -9.62
C PRO A 442 -35.60 5.77 -8.25
N ALA A 443 -36.15 6.96 -7.99
CA ALA A 443 -36.08 7.69 -6.72
C ALA A 443 -34.68 8.15 -6.27
N THR A 444 -33.70 8.26 -7.19
CA THR A 444 -32.31 8.64 -6.89
C THR A 444 -32.06 10.15 -6.92
N LEU A 445 -32.97 10.98 -7.43
CA LEU A 445 -32.73 12.41 -7.66
C LEU A 445 -32.34 13.18 -6.39
N GLY A 446 -32.98 12.93 -5.26
CA GLY A 446 -32.70 13.63 -4.00
C GLY A 446 -31.29 13.31 -3.48
N GLU A 447 -30.91 12.02 -3.49
CA GLU A 447 -29.57 11.58 -3.10
C GLU A 447 -28.53 12.12 -4.07
N PHE A 448 -28.77 12.06 -5.38
CA PHE A 448 -27.89 12.61 -6.40
C PHE A 448 -27.63 14.10 -6.21
N ALA A 449 -28.66 14.90 -5.90
CA ALA A 449 -28.49 16.31 -5.58
C ALA A 449 -27.61 16.54 -4.35
N SER A 450 -27.76 15.74 -3.30
CA SER A 450 -26.91 15.80 -2.10
C SER A 450 -25.44 15.46 -2.43
N ARG A 451 -25.20 14.46 -3.28
CA ARG A 451 -23.85 14.07 -3.71
C ARG A 451 -23.21 15.17 -4.57
N LEU A 452 -23.95 15.76 -5.52
CA LEU A 452 -23.47 16.87 -6.35
C LEU A 452 -23.05 18.10 -5.54
N THR A 453 -23.75 18.37 -4.45
CA THR A 453 -23.50 19.55 -3.60
C THR A 453 -22.48 19.34 -2.48
N GLY A 454 -21.79 18.19 -2.47
CA GLY A 454 -20.65 17.92 -1.61
C GLY A 454 -20.95 17.06 -0.38
N SER A 455 -22.11 16.37 -0.35
CA SER A 455 -22.43 15.40 0.71
C SER A 455 -22.46 16.02 2.11
N SER A 456 -23.16 17.15 2.29
CA SER A 456 -23.27 17.85 3.58
C SER A 456 -23.82 16.97 4.70
N ASP A 457 -24.72 16.05 4.37
CA ASP A 457 -25.29 15.04 5.28
C ASP A 457 -24.22 14.13 5.92
N LEU A 458 -23.08 13.94 5.27
CA LEU A 458 -21.98 13.10 5.74
C LEU A 458 -20.92 13.90 6.51
N TYR A 459 -20.62 15.13 6.09
CA TYR A 459 -19.41 15.83 6.52
C TYR A 459 -19.66 17.12 7.30
N GLU A 460 -20.79 17.82 7.09
CA GLU A 460 -21.02 19.14 7.69
C GLU A 460 -21.15 19.08 9.23
N ALA A 461 -21.85 18.08 9.74
CA ALA A 461 -22.05 17.89 11.18
C ALA A 461 -20.75 17.65 11.96
N THR A 462 -19.71 17.13 11.31
CA THR A 462 -18.38 16.91 11.89
C THR A 462 -17.43 18.11 11.69
N GLY A 463 -17.93 19.24 11.15
CA GLY A 463 -17.14 20.43 10.84
C GLY A 463 -16.21 20.31 9.64
N ARG A 464 -16.29 19.21 8.90
CA ARG A 464 -15.52 18.99 7.67
C ARG A 464 -16.12 19.81 6.50
N ARG A 465 -15.42 19.88 5.41
CA ARG A 465 -15.76 20.67 4.22
C ARG A 465 -16.18 19.76 3.06
N PRO A 466 -16.76 20.30 1.96
CA PRO A 466 -17.07 19.48 0.78
C PRO A 466 -15.89 18.66 0.26
N SER A 467 -14.68 19.19 0.35
CA SER A 467 -13.44 18.50 -0.05
C SER A 467 -13.06 17.29 0.82
N ALA A 468 -13.76 17.03 1.94
CA ALA A 468 -13.60 15.78 2.68
C ALA A 468 -14.12 14.56 1.89
N SER A 469 -15.00 14.79 0.92
CA SER A 469 -15.46 13.78 -0.02
C SER A 469 -14.45 13.62 -1.15
N ILE A 470 -13.73 12.51 -1.19
CA ILE A 470 -13.06 12.06 -2.41
C ILE A 470 -14.14 11.44 -3.27
N ASN A 471 -14.53 12.16 -4.33
CA ASN A 471 -15.55 11.72 -5.27
C ASN A 471 -14.90 10.81 -6.31
N PHE A 472 -15.44 9.64 -6.48
CA PHE A 472 -15.03 8.70 -7.53
C PHE A 472 -16.24 7.94 -8.04
N VAL A 473 -16.16 7.43 -9.26
CA VAL A 473 -17.19 6.55 -9.84
C VAL A 473 -16.58 5.18 -10.11
N THR A 474 -15.30 5.15 -10.37
CA THR A 474 -14.47 3.98 -10.66
C THR A 474 -13.16 4.10 -9.89
N ALA A 475 -12.56 2.96 -9.55
CA ALA A 475 -11.26 2.84 -8.92
C ALA A 475 -10.54 1.60 -9.49
N HIS A 476 -9.41 1.21 -8.88
CA HIS A 476 -8.70 -0.01 -9.26
C HIS A 476 -9.57 -1.27 -9.13
N ASP A 477 -10.42 -1.32 -8.11
CA ASP A 477 -11.42 -2.36 -7.89
C ASP A 477 -12.76 -2.03 -8.57
N GLY A 478 -13.45 -3.04 -9.05
CA GLY A 478 -14.68 -2.88 -9.80
C GLY A 478 -14.47 -2.65 -11.30
N PHE A 479 -15.53 -2.29 -11.99
CA PHE A 479 -15.50 -2.00 -13.42
C PHE A 479 -14.79 -0.68 -13.73
N THR A 480 -14.03 -0.63 -14.84
CA THR A 480 -13.61 0.63 -15.47
C THR A 480 -14.81 1.42 -15.96
N LEU A 481 -14.63 2.70 -16.31
CA LEU A 481 -15.72 3.54 -16.83
C LEU A 481 -16.35 2.95 -18.10
N ASN A 482 -15.55 2.39 -18.99
CA ASN A 482 -16.06 1.72 -20.19
C ASN A 482 -16.84 0.45 -19.86
N ASP A 483 -16.31 -0.36 -18.92
CA ASP A 483 -16.96 -1.61 -18.55
C ASP A 483 -18.26 -1.36 -17.77
N LEU A 484 -18.33 -0.29 -16.97
CA LEU A 484 -19.52 0.15 -16.25
C LEU A 484 -20.73 0.43 -17.17
N VAL A 485 -20.47 0.82 -18.42
CA VAL A 485 -21.50 1.08 -19.43
C VAL A 485 -21.60 -0.01 -20.50
N SER A 486 -20.83 -1.09 -20.36
CA SER A 486 -20.74 -2.17 -21.35
C SER A 486 -21.09 -3.55 -20.80
N TYR A 487 -21.06 -3.74 -19.47
CA TYR A 487 -21.29 -5.04 -18.84
C TYR A 487 -22.27 -4.90 -17.68
N ASN A 488 -23.21 -5.84 -17.57
CA ASN A 488 -24.03 -6.01 -16.37
C ASN A 488 -23.43 -7.04 -15.44
N GLU A 489 -22.84 -8.10 -16.00
CA GLU A 489 -22.24 -9.21 -15.26
C GLU A 489 -20.73 -9.10 -15.23
N LYS A 490 -20.10 -9.60 -14.17
CA LYS A 490 -18.65 -9.70 -14.09
C LYS A 490 -18.13 -10.91 -14.87
N HIS A 491 -16.92 -10.77 -15.42
CA HIS A 491 -16.22 -11.78 -16.20
C HIS A 491 -14.79 -11.97 -15.66
N ASN A 492 -14.69 -12.61 -14.48
CA ASN A 492 -13.45 -12.80 -13.72
C ASN A 492 -12.85 -14.20 -13.94
N GLU A 493 -13.30 -14.97 -14.93
CA GLU A 493 -12.85 -16.36 -15.18
C GLU A 493 -11.33 -16.48 -15.32
N ALA A 494 -10.67 -15.43 -15.85
CA ALA A 494 -9.22 -15.38 -15.99
C ALA A 494 -8.46 -15.42 -14.66
N ASN A 495 -9.12 -15.10 -13.53
CA ASN A 495 -8.52 -15.09 -12.20
C ASN A 495 -8.39 -16.49 -11.58
N GLY A 496 -9.01 -17.51 -12.19
CA GLY A 496 -8.96 -18.89 -11.71
C GLY A 496 -9.74 -19.15 -10.42
N GLU A 497 -10.83 -18.37 -10.20
CA GLU A 497 -11.71 -18.44 -9.03
C GLU A 497 -13.17 -18.75 -9.40
N ASP A 498 -13.37 -19.34 -10.58
CA ASP A 498 -14.70 -19.70 -11.11
C ASP A 498 -15.69 -18.53 -11.12
N ASN A 499 -15.18 -17.29 -11.34
CA ASN A 499 -15.95 -16.05 -11.32
C ASN A 499 -16.66 -15.76 -9.98
N ASN A 500 -16.15 -16.30 -8.85
CA ASN A 500 -16.71 -16.04 -7.53
C ASN A 500 -16.15 -14.79 -6.86
N ASP A 501 -14.97 -14.33 -7.27
CA ASP A 501 -14.27 -13.16 -6.77
C ASP A 501 -14.86 -11.85 -7.31
N GLY A 502 -14.55 -10.73 -6.62
CA GLY A 502 -15.03 -9.40 -6.99
C GLY A 502 -16.50 -9.13 -6.69
N GLU A 503 -16.93 -7.89 -6.92
CA GLU A 503 -18.28 -7.42 -6.61
C GLU A 503 -19.33 -8.04 -7.53
N ASN A 504 -20.44 -8.52 -6.96
CA ASN A 504 -21.54 -9.08 -7.72
C ASN A 504 -22.55 -8.02 -8.19
N TYR A 505 -22.67 -6.91 -7.48
CA TYR A 505 -23.63 -5.85 -7.78
C TYR A 505 -22.93 -4.56 -8.19
N ASN A 506 -22.47 -4.53 -9.44
CA ASN A 506 -21.65 -3.45 -9.99
C ASN A 506 -22.38 -2.11 -10.18
N ARG A 507 -23.70 -2.05 -10.08
CA ARG A 507 -24.54 -0.88 -10.41
C ARG A 507 -24.23 -0.36 -11.81
N SER A 508 -23.99 -1.26 -12.74
CA SER A 508 -23.64 -1.01 -14.13
C SER A 508 -24.86 -1.09 -15.04
N TRP A 509 -24.69 -0.67 -16.28
CA TRP A 509 -25.69 -0.81 -17.33
C TRP A 509 -25.01 -1.03 -18.68
N ASN A 510 -25.20 -2.20 -19.28
CA ASN A 510 -24.60 -2.57 -20.57
C ASN A 510 -25.15 -1.80 -21.79
N CYS A 511 -26.10 -0.89 -21.58
CA CYS A 511 -26.76 -0.09 -22.61
C CYS A 511 -27.52 -0.93 -23.67
N GLY A 512 -27.85 -2.18 -23.34
CA GLY A 512 -28.67 -3.06 -24.18
C GLY A 512 -27.95 -4.26 -24.77
N VAL A 513 -26.60 -4.31 -24.72
CA VAL A 513 -25.80 -5.46 -25.20
C VAL A 513 -24.67 -5.72 -24.20
N GLU A 514 -24.49 -6.95 -23.78
CA GLU A 514 -23.39 -7.35 -22.92
C GLU A 514 -22.08 -7.43 -23.71
N GLY A 515 -21.06 -6.69 -23.23
CA GLY A 515 -19.75 -6.67 -23.85
C GLY A 515 -19.63 -5.83 -25.13
N PRO A 516 -18.61 -6.08 -25.96
CA PRO A 516 -18.35 -5.34 -27.19
C PRO A 516 -19.50 -5.41 -28.21
N THR A 517 -19.75 -4.32 -28.94
CA THR A 517 -20.75 -4.26 -29.97
C THR A 517 -20.38 -3.25 -31.06
N ASP A 518 -20.80 -3.52 -32.29
CA ASP A 518 -20.67 -2.61 -33.44
C ASP A 518 -21.97 -1.84 -33.72
N ASP A 519 -23.02 -2.02 -32.90
CA ASP A 519 -24.29 -1.30 -33.05
C ASP A 519 -24.05 0.21 -32.78
N PRO A 520 -24.23 1.07 -33.79
CA PRO A 520 -23.89 2.49 -33.69
C PRO A 520 -24.72 3.24 -32.64
N ASP A 521 -25.96 2.82 -32.40
CA ASP A 521 -26.86 3.48 -31.45
C ASP A 521 -26.41 3.15 -30.01
N ILE A 522 -25.99 1.91 -29.76
CA ILE A 522 -25.48 1.48 -28.47
C ILE A 522 -24.11 2.12 -28.21
N VAL A 523 -23.20 2.11 -29.20
CA VAL A 523 -21.88 2.76 -29.08
C VAL A 523 -22.04 4.25 -28.76
N ALA A 524 -22.96 4.96 -29.46
CA ALA A 524 -23.26 6.37 -29.20
C ALA A 524 -23.84 6.59 -27.79
N LEU A 525 -24.71 5.69 -27.33
CA LEU A 525 -25.28 5.72 -25.97
C LEU A 525 -24.21 5.53 -24.89
N ARG A 526 -23.34 4.53 -25.03
CA ARG A 526 -22.22 4.29 -24.12
C ARG A 526 -21.28 5.51 -24.04
N ALA A 527 -20.91 6.05 -25.19
CA ALA A 527 -20.08 7.26 -25.27
C ALA A 527 -20.74 8.48 -24.58
N ARG A 528 -22.07 8.61 -24.69
CA ARG A 528 -22.85 9.65 -23.99
C ARG A 528 -22.82 9.41 -22.47
N GLN A 529 -23.04 8.18 -22.01
CA GLN A 529 -23.04 7.86 -20.59
C GLN A 529 -21.66 8.08 -19.95
N MET A 530 -20.56 7.70 -20.59
CA MET A 530 -19.22 8.00 -20.10
C MET A 530 -19.01 9.52 -19.93
N ARG A 531 -19.42 10.34 -20.90
CA ARG A 531 -19.34 11.80 -20.78
C ARG A 531 -20.23 12.35 -19.65
N ASN A 532 -21.43 11.80 -19.46
CA ASN A 532 -22.32 12.18 -18.36
C ASN A 532 -21.67 11.94 -17.01
N ILE A 533 -21.05 10.78 -16.83
CA ILE A 533 -20.38 10.38 -15.58
C ILE A 533 -19.15 11.26 -15.32
N ILE A 534 -18.29 11.48 -16.33
CA ILE A 534 -17.11 12.35 -16.20
C ILE A 534 -17.54 13.80 -15.88
N ALA A 535 -18.56 14.31 -16.56
CA ALA A 535 -19.07 15.66 -16.28
C ALA A 535 -19.63 15.76 -14.85
N THR A 536 -20.39 14.77 -14.40
CA THR A 536 -20.91 14.71 -13.04
C THR A 536 -19.77 14.73 -12.02
N LEU A 537 -18.76 13.88 -12.21
CA LEU A 537 -17.59 13.80 -11.33
C LEU A 537 -16.86 15.16 -11.23
N MET A 538 -16.59 15.78 -12.37
CA MET A 538 -15.80 17.02 -12.42
C MET A 538 -16.59 18.26 -11.96
N LEU A 539 -17.90 18.29 -12.12
CA LEU A 539 -18.73 19.44 -11.75
C LEU A 539 -19.34 19.33 -10.35
N SER A 540 -19.20 18.20 -9.69
CA SER A 540 -19.61 18.01 -8.28
C SER A 540 -18.69 18.75 -7.32
N GLN A 541 -19.25 19.20 -6.19
CA GLN A 541 -18.45 19.65 -5.05
C GLN A 541 -17.74 18.45 -4.40
N GLY A 542 -16.53 18.66 -3.91
CA GLY A 542 -15.67 17.58 -3.39
C GLY A 542 -14.32 17.54 -4.11
N THR A 543 -13.52 16.54 -3.84
CA THR A 543 -12.23 16.29 -4.50
C THR A 543 -12.41 15.13 -5.47
N PRO A 544 -12.34 15.35 -6.80
CA PRO A 544 -12.55 14.29 -7.77
C PRO A 544 -11.32 13.41 -7.92
N MET A 545 -11.55 12.11 -8.13
CA MET A 545 -10.55 11.11 -8.49
C MET A 545 -10.94 10.42 -9.79
N ILE A 546 -9.98 10.31 -10.71
CA ILE A 546 -10.08 9.58 -11.99
C ILE A 546 -9.25 8.31 -11.87
N SER A 547 -9.81 7.16 -12.24
CA SER A 547 -9.02 5.94 -12.38
C SER A 547 -8.30 5.94 -13.74
N HIS A 548 -7.04 5.53 -13.76
CA HIS A 548 -6.19 5.62 -14.95
C HIS A 548 -6.81 4.94 -16.18
N GLY A 549 -6.83 5.67 -17.27
CA GLY A 549 -7.37 5.23 -18.56
C GLY A 549 -8.87 5.43 -18.76
N ASP A 550 -9.63 5.85 -17.75
CA ASP A 550 -11.06 6.14 -17.91
C ASP A 550 -11.31 7.28 -18.89
N GLU A 551 -10.40 8.25 -18.95
CA GLU A 551 -10.43 9.35 -19.92
C GLU A 551 -10.25 8.91 -21.37
N MET A 552 -9.84 7.65 -21.58
CA MET A 552 -9.64 7.03 -22.91
C MET A 552 -10.52 5.78 -23.10
N ALA A 553 -11.48 5.53 -22.21
CA ALA A 553 -12.34 4.35 -22.21
C ALA A 553 -11.57 3.02 -22.12
N ARG A 554 -10.60 2.92 -21.19
CA ARG A 554 -9.90 1.67 -20.87
C ARG A 554 -10.90 0.58 -20.48
N THR A 555 -10.66 -0.64 -20.94
CA THR A 555 -11.49 -1.81 -20.61
C THR A 555 -10.64 -2.89 -19.96
N GLN A 556 -11.24 -3.60 -19.01
CA GLN A 556 -10.77 -4.86 -18.45
C GLN A 556 -11.63 -6.04 -18.93
N GLN A 557 -12.38 -5.83 -20.04
CA GLN A 557 -13.23 -6.82 -20.68
C GLN A 557 -14.28 -7.43 -19.74
N GLY A 558 -14.79 -6.64 -18.81
CA GLY A 558 -15.77 -7.07 -17.82
C GLY A 558 -15.16 -7.79 -16.59
N ASN A 559 -13.84 -7.91 -16.50
CA ASN A 559 -13.20 -8.33 -15.26
C ASN A 559 -13.19 -7.16 -14.26
N ASN A 560 -13.87 -7.33 -13.14
CA ASN A 560 -14.00 -6.28 -12.11
C ASN A 560 -13.07 -6.50 -10.91
N ASN A 561 -12.11 -7.44 -11.00
CA ASN A 561 -11.20 -7.78 -9.92
C ASN A 561 -9.83 -8.24 -10.46
N VAL A 562 -9.14 -7.38 -11.21
CA VAL A 562 -7.89 -7.70 -11.90
C VAL A 562 -6.66 -7.78 -10.98
N TYR A 563 -6.84 -8.06 -9.68
CA TYR A 563 -5.77 -8.06 -8.68
C TYR A 563 -4.59 -8.98 -9.03
N CYS A 564 -4.83 -10.04 -9.79
CA CYS A 564 -3.85 -11.05 -10.19
C CYS A 564 -3.50 -11.02 -11.70
N GLN A 565 -3.93 -9.98 -12.43
CA GLN A 565 -3.78 -9.89 -13.89
C GLN A 565 -2.63 -8.95 -14.28
N ASP A 566 -1.39 -9.41 -14.14
CA ASP A 566 -0.22 -8.67 -14.66
C ASP A 566 -0.07 -8.90 -16.17
N SER A 567 -1.00 -8.37 -16.95
CA SER A 567 -1.11 -8.63 -18.39
C SER A 567 -1.77 -7.44 -19.11
N ALA A 568 -1.87 -7.55 -20.44
CA ALA A 568 -2.57 -6.57 -21.28
C ALA A 568 -4.05 -6.35 -20.90
N LEU A 569 -4.64 -7.23 -20.10
CA LEU A 569 -5.99 -7.04 -19.55
C LEU A 569 -6.05 -5.84 -18.60
N SER A 570 -4.99 -5.62 -17.81
CA SER A 570 -4.91 -4.57 -16.79
C SER A 570 -4.08 -3.37 -17.22
N TRP A 571 -3.07 -3.60 -18.09
CA TRP A 571 -2.21 -2.52 -18.55
C TRP A 571 -2.96 -1.53 -19.42
N MET A 572 -2.55 -0.28 -19.37
CA MET A 572 -3.17 0.80 -20.14
C MET A 572 -2.85 0.67 -21.63
N ASP A 573 -3.86 0.49 -22.45
CA ASP A 573 -3.72 0.51 -23.92
C ASP A 573 -3.69 1.95 -24.43
N TRP A 574 -2.51 2.48 -24.68
CA TRP A 574 -2.32 3.84 -25.16
C TRP A 574 -2.85 4.10 -26.58
N SER A 575 -3.14 3.05 -27.36
CA SER A 575 -3.80 3.23 -28.67
C SER A 575 -5.22 3.78 -28.56
N LEU A 576 -5.82 3.66 -27.36
CA LEU A 576 -7.14 4.21 -27.05
C LEU A 576 -7.15 5.74 -27.06
N ALA A 577 -6.02 6.40 -26.85
CA ALA A 577 -5.90 7.85 -26.92
C ALA A 577 -6.30 8.40 -28.29
N ASP A 578 -5.94 7.71 -29.37
CA ASP A 578 -6.33 8.08 -30.74
C ASP A 578 -7.74 7.57 -31.08
N LYS A 579 -8.07 6.34 -30.67
CA LYS A 579 -9.39 5.74 -30.94
C LYS A 579 -10.53 6.51 -30.28
N ASN A 580 -10.32 6.99 -29.04
CA ASN A 580 -11.29 7.71 -28.23
C ASN A 580 -10.86 9.18 -27.99
N ALA A 581 -10.27 9.80 -29.01
CA ALA A 581 -9.74 11.16 -28.93
C ALA A 581 -10.79 12.20 -28.48
N ASP A 582 -12.05 11.99 -28.84
CA ASP A 582 -13.18 12.85 -28.43
C ASP A 582 -13.47 12.74 -26.93
N LEU A 583 -13.41 11.55 -26.33
CA LEU A 583 -13.59 11.39 -24.89
C LEU A 583 -12.44 12.02 -24.13
N LEU A 584 -11.21 11.80 -24.59
CA LEU A 584 -10.01 12.41 -24.02
C LEU A 584 -10.07 13.95 -24.11
N ALA A 585 -10.45 14.50 -25.27
CA ALA A 585 -10.62 15.95 -25.44
C ALA A 585 -11.74 16.50 -24.55
N PHE A 586 -12.84 15.78 -24.42
CA PHE A 586 -13.94 16.13 -23.52
C PHE A 586 -13.47 16.16 -22.06
N THR A 587 -12.76 15.13 -21.61
CA THR A 587 -12.23 15.04 -20.23
C THR A 587 -11.29 16.21 -19.94
N ARG A 588 -10.34 16.49 -20.83
CA ARG A 588 -9.45 17.65 -20.72
C ARG A 588 -10.20 18.99 -20.60
N ARG A 589 -11.29 19.13 -21.34
CA ARG A 589 -12.11 20.34 -21.29
C ARG A 589 -12.86 20.48 -19.96
N VAL A 590 -13.44 19.40 -19.45
CA VAL A 590 -14.23 19.45 -18.21
C VAL A 590 -13.34 19.60 -16.97
N THR A 591 -12.18 18.95 -16.94
CA THR A 591 -11.18 19.15 -15.87
C THR A 591 -10.66 20.59 -15.86
N LYS A 592 -10.40 21.17 -17.06
CA LYS A 592 -10.02 22.58 -17.19
C LYS A 592 -11.14 23.51 -16.73
N LEU A 593 -12.40 23.22 -17.09
CA LEU A 593 -13.55 24.00 -16.63
C LEU A 593 -13.62 24.04 -15.10
N ARG A 594 -13.40 22.90 -14.42
CA ARG A 594 -13.33 22.84 -12.97
C ARG A 594 -12.16 23.68 -12.43
N ALA A 595 -10.98 23.57 -13.03
CA ALA A 595 -9.79 24.30 -12.58
C ALA A 595 -9.97 25.83 -12.74
N ASP A 596 -10.59 26.28 -13.84
CA ASP A 596 -10.78 27.70 -14.13
C ASP A 596 -11.91 28.35 -13.30
N HIS A 597 -12.90 27.58 -12.83
CA HIS A 597 -14.10 28.09 -12.20
C HIS A 597 -14.27 27.65 -10.73
N PRO A 598 -13.99 28.54 -9.77
CA PRO A 598 -14.08 28.24 -8.32
C PRO A 598 -15.46 27.76 -7.85
N VAL A 599 -16.53 28.03 -8.62
CA VAL A 599 -17.89 27.58 -8.28
C VAL A 599 -18.01 26.06 -8.19
N PHE A 600 -17.19 25.31 -8.92
CA PHE A 600 -17.15 23.84 -8.89
C PHE A 600 -16.24 23.26 -7.80
N ARG A 601 -15.53 24.10 -7.05
CA ARG A 601 -14.58 23.71 -6.01
C ARG A 601 -14.71 24.57 -4.77
N ARG A 602 -15.98 24.67 -4.28
CA ARG A 602 -16.33 25.51 -3.14
C ARG A 602 -15.69 24.99 -1.84
N ARG A 603 -15.32 25.92 -0.97
CA ARG A 603 -14.75 25.63 0.35
C ARG A 603 -15.81 25.46 1.45
N ARG A 604 -17.09 25.71 1.14
CA ARG A 604 -18.22 25.62 2.09
C ARG A 604 -19.41 24.98 1.38
N PHE A 605 -20.24 24.28 2.15
CA PHE A 605 -21.50 23.76 1.67
C PHE A 605 -22.47 24.88 1.25
N PHE A 606 -23.47 24.54 0.47
CA PHE A 606 -24.54 25.46 0.12
C PHE A 606 -25.46 25.66 1.31
N ALA A 607 -25.67 26.90 1.74
CA ALA A 607 -26.53 27.23 2.88
C ALA A 607 -28.00 27.47 2.47
N GLY A 608 -28.32 27.48 1.17
CA GLY A 608 -29.68 27.77 0.67
C GLY A 608 -30.17 29.18 1.02
N GLN A 609 -29.25 30.11 1.30
CA GLN A 609 -29.59 31.48 1.68
C GLN A 609 -28.96 32.48 0.70
N PRO A 610 -29.62 33.63 0.42
CA PRO A 610 -29.05 34.66 -0.43
C PRO A 610 -27.75 35.22 0.19
N ILE A 611 -26.74 35.44 -0.67
CA ILE A 611 -25.44 35.98 -0.26
C ILE A 611 -25.54 37.46 0.10
N ARG A 612 -26.46 38.17 -0.54
CA ARG A 612 -26.78 39.56 -0.28
C ARG A 612 -28.28 39.80 -0.30
N THR A 613 -28.74 40.84 0.42
CA THR A 613 -30.13 41.27 0.38
C THR A 613 -30.44 41.75 -1.04
N GLY A 614 -31.30 41.06 -1.77
CA GLY A 614 -31.68 41.38 -3.15
C GLY A 614 -31.09 40.49 -4.24
N ASP A 615 -30.21 39.56 -3.90
CA ASP A 615 -29.76 38.53 -4.84
C ASP A 615 -30.87 37.45 -4.99
N GLU A 616 -31.27 37.14 -6.20
CA GLU A 616 -32.09 35.96 -6.46
C GLU A 616 -31.24 34.70 -6.21
N VAL A 617 -31.81 33.72 -5.51
CA VAL A 617 -31.16 32.47 -5.11
C VAL A 617 -31.06 31.53 -6.30
#